data_cc33a4a373a98bbf27b065e72ab23bd1
#
_entry.id   cc33a4a373a98bbf27b065e72ab23bd1
#
_cell.length_a   1.000
_cell.length_b   1.000
_cell.length_c   1.000
_cell.angle_alpha   90.00
_cell.angle_beta   90.00
_cell.angle_gamma   90.00
#
_symmetry.space_group_name_H-M   'P 1'
#
loop_
_entity.id
_entity.type
_entity.pdbx_description
1 polymer ?
#
loop_
_entity_poly.entity_id
_entity_poly.type
_entity_poly.pdbx_seq_one_letter_code
_entity_poly.pdbx_strand_id
1 'polypeptide(L)'
;MLLANNISFYRNNNIIFKDVSLALPPQKIINITGANGIGKTTLLKILTHVLIPKKGNIFWNGKNIKKNLFNYYKDVTFVMDKQTSNINLSVIENIFFWKKLFSSIISKKEIDAILDLLSLDSYRNTPINYLSNGEIKKLELMRLVIERKKLWMLDEPYIGLDIETINLLNETFINHTKSGGMIIFSSHYVPDIPNIENLQLENYAQR
;
A
#
# COMPACT_ATOMS: atom_id res chain seq x y z
N MET A 1 6.96 -13.09 6.69
CA MET A 1 5.88 -12.85 7.66
C MET A 1 6.11 -11.52 8.36
N LEU A 2 5.08 -10.67 8.45
CA LEU A 2 5.07 -9.46 9.26
C LEU A 2 4.39 -9.77 10.60
N LEU A 3 4.98 -9.32 11.70
CA LEU A 3 4.37 -9.36 13.04
C LEU A 3 4.43 -7.97 13.67
N ALA A 4 3.31 -7.52 14.20
CA ALA A 4 3.24 -6.33 15.03
C ALA A 4 2.67 -6.72 16.40
N ASN A 5 3.38 -6.38 17.47
CA ASN A 5 3.03 -6.77 18.82
C ASN A 5 2.78 -5.54 19.70
N ASN A 6 1.57 -5.42 20.24
CA ASN A 6 1.15 -4.43 21.23
C ASN A 6 1.46 -2.98 20.80
N ILE A 7 1.18 -2.67 19.53
CA ILE A 7 1.41 -1.35 18.95
C ILE A 7 0.45 -0.35 19.57
N SER A 8 0.97 0.69 20.20
CA SER A 8 0.18 1.78 20.73
C SER A 8 0.70 3.12 20.20
N PHE A 9 -0.22 4.03 19.90
CA PHE A 9 0.11 5.35 19.39
C PHE A 9 -0.80 6.44 20.00
N TYR A 10 -0.16 7.55 20.34
CA TYR A 10 -0.77 8.71 20.99
C TYR A 10 -0.44 9.97 20.18
N ARG A 11 -1.39 10.88 20.05
CA ARG A 11 -1.18 12.21 19.47
C ARG A 11 -1.67 13.26 20.48
N ASN A 12 -0.78 14.19 20.87
CA ASN A 12 -1.11 15.24 21.85
C ASN A 12 -1.82 14.69 23.12
N ASN A 13 -1.26 13.63 23.70
CA ASN A 13 -1.80 12.90 24.85
C ASN A 13 -3.13 12.15 24.60
N ASN A 14 -3.73 12.25 23.41
CA ASN A 14 -4.91 11.47 23.07
C ASN A 14 -4.49 10.10 22.52
N ILE A 15 -5.09 9.04 23.01
CA ILE A 15 -4.88 7.68 22.51
C ILE A 15 -5.56 7.59 21.14
N ILE A 16 -4.79 7.24 20.11
CA ILE A 16 -5.35 6.91 18.80
C ILE A 16 -5.75 5.43 18.79
N PHE A 17 -4.86 4.56 19.20
CA PHE A 17 -5.13 3.15 19.46
C PHE A 17 -4.12 2.56 20.44
N LYS A 18 -4.48 1.47 21.08
CA LYS A 18 -3.68 0.80 22.11
C LYS A 18 -3.64 -0.71 21.91
N ASP A 19 -2.43 -1.26 22.05
CA ASP A 19 -2.15 -2.69 22.08
C ASP A 19 -2.59 -3.47 20.82
N VAL A 20 -2.56 -2.80 19.63
CA VAL A 20 -2.83 -3.43 18.35
C VAL A 20 -1.78 -4.51 18.09
N SER A 21 -2.25 -5.73 17.87
CA SER A 21 -1.39 -6.85 17.48
C SER A 21 -1.94 -7.52 16.23
N LEU A 22 -1.06 -7.82 15.29
CA LEU A 22 -1.41 -8.53 14.07
C LEU A 22 -0.27 -9.44 13.59
N ALA A 23 -0.64 -10.49 12.88
CA ALA A 23 0.27 -11.40 12.21
C ALA A 23 -0.16 -11.54 10.75
N LEU A 24 0.73 -11.22 9.82
CA LEU A 24 0.50 -11.41 8.40
C LEU A 24 1.50 -12.42 7.84
N PRO A 25 1.11 -13.69 7.73
CA PRO A 25 1.92 -14.71 7.06
C PRO A 25 1.88 -14.53 5.52
N PRO A 26 2.78 -15.19 4.77
CA PRO A 26 2.70 -15.22 3.31
C PRO A 26 1.31 -15.66 2.81
N GLN A 27 0.92 -15.14 1.64
CA GLN A 27 -0.34 -15.45 0.95
C GLN A 27 -1.60 -14.92 1.66
N LYS A 28 -1.46 -14.01 2.60
CA LYS A 28 -2.59 -13.43 3.34
C LYS A 28 -2.79 -11.96 3.03
N ILE A 29 -4.05 -11.54 3.21
CA ILE A 29 -4.50 -10.16 3.05
C ILE A 29 -5.17 -9.73 4.36
N ILE A 30 -4.78 -8.56 4.87
CA ILE A 30 -5.47 -7.90 5.98
C ILE A 30 -6.07 -6.59 5.47
N ASN A 31 -7.36 -6.40 5.70
CA ASN A 31 -8.04 -5.11 5.56
C ASN A 31 -8.19 -4.45 6.93
N ILE A 32 -7.60 -3.27 7.09
CA ILE A 32 -7.79 -2.44 8.28
C ILE A 32 -9.08 -1.65 8.09
N THR A 33 -10.10 -2.01 8.85
CA THR A 33 -11.42 -1.35 8.82
C THR A 33 -11.59 -0.39 9.97
N GLY A 34 -12.54 0.55 9.84
CA GLY A 34 -12.88 1.49 10.88
C GLY A 34 -13.31 2.85 10.37
N ALA A 35 -13.94 3.65 11.22
CA ALA A 35 -14.44 4.98 10.90
C ALA A 35 -13.35 5.92 10.37
N ASN A 36 -13.76 6.98 9.66
CA ASN A 36 -12.81 8.01 9.24
C ASN A 36 -12.16 8.67 10.46
N GLY A 37 -10.85 8.90 10.38
CA GLY A 37 -10.09 9.50 11.47
C GLY A 37 -9.69 8.54 12.61
N ILE A 38 -10.13 7.26 12.61
CA ILE A 38 -9.83 6.28 13.69
C ILE A 38 -8.33 5.95 13.80
N GLY A 39 -7.54 6.20 12.73
CA GLY A 39 -6.10 5.94 12.74
C GLY A 39 -5.61 4.88 11.75
N LYS A 40 -6.41 4.46 10.74
CA LYS A 40 -6.02 3.47 9.73
C LYS A 40 -4.71 3.84 9.03
N THR A 41 -4.64 5.03 8.44
CA THR A 41 -3.43 5.59 7.84
C THR A 41 -2.26 5.67 8.83
N THR A 42 -2.55 6.01 10.09
CA THR A 42 -1.53 6.07 11.15
C THR A 42 -0.94 4.69 11.42
N LEU A 43 -1.77 3.67 11.50
CA LEU A 43 -1.30 2.29 11.67
C LEU A 43 -0.44 1.84 10.48
N LEU A 44 -0.88 2.08 9.24
CA LEU A 44 -0.07 1.79 8.04
C LEU A 44 1.30 2.50 8.08
N LYS A 45 1.33 3.78 8.45
CA LYS A 45 2.60 4.53 8.59
C LYS A 45 3.50 3.98 9.69
N ILE A 46 2.93 3.40 10.74
CA ILE A 46 3.69 2.73 11.80
C ILE A 46 4.22 1.38 11.31
N LEU A 47 3.40 0.60 10.63
CA LEU A 47 3.82 -0.68 10.06
C LEU A 47 4.94 -0.50 9.03
N THR A 48 4.91 0.57 8.24
CA THR A 48 6.01 0.93 7.32
C THR A 48 7.19 1.64 8.01
N HIS A 49 7.11 1.90 9.31
CA HIS A 49 8.11 2.65 10.09
C HIS A 49 8.32 4.10 9.62
N VAL A 50 7.38 4.68 8.88
CA VAL A 50 7.32 6.13 8.60
C VAL A 50 6.96 6.90 9.87
N LEU A 51 6.15 6.31 10.74
CA LEU A 51 5.90 6.78 12.11
C LEU A 51 6.43 5.75 13.11
N ILE A 52 7.00 6.25 14.21
CA ILE A 52 7.50 5.40 15.29
C ILE A 52 6.36 5.18 16.31
N PRO A 53 6.01 3.93 16.62
CA PRO A 53 5.02 3.66 17.66
C PRO A 53 5.53 4.11 19.04
N LYS A 54 4.63 4.51 19.93
CA LYS A 54 4.97 4.85 21.31
C LYS A 54 5.27 3.61 22.15
N LYS A 55 4.58 2.49 21.86
CA LYS A 55 4.83 1.16 22.45
C LYS A 55 4.73 0.10 21.37
N GLY A 56 5.28 -1.06 21.67
CA GLY A 56 5.24 -2.23 20.80
C GLY A 56 6.44 -2.36 19.87
N ASN A 57 6.48 -3.47 19.16
CA ASN A 57 7.55 -3.80 18.22
C ASN A 57 6.98 -4.42 16.95
N ILE A 58 7.67 -4.20 15.84
CA ILE A 58 7.34 -4.76 14.54
C ILE A 58 8.52 -5.64 14.10
N PHE A 59 8.19 -6.82 13.58
CA PHE A 59 9.16 -7.79 13.10
C PHE A 59 8.87 -8.17 11.66
N TRP A 60 9.89 -8.20 10.85
CA TRP A 60 9.87 -8.73 9.50
C TRP A 60 10.78 -9.94 9.40
N ASN A 61 10.19 -11.10 9.05
CA ASN A 61 10.91 -12.38 9.00
C ASN A 61 11.71 -12.67 10.28
N GLY A 62 11.09 -12.46 11.44
CA GLY A 62 11.67 -12.68 12.76
C GLY A 62 12.64 -11.61 13.24
N LYS A 63 13.00 -10.62 12.43
CA LYS A 63 13.94 -9.54 12.78
C LYS A 63 13.19 -8.26 13.09
N ASN A 64 13.52 -7.59 14.20
CA ASN A 64 12.94 -6.29 14.53
C ASN A 64 13.32 -5.27 13.44
N ILE A 65 12.29 -4.62 12.84
CA ILE A 65 12.50 -3.71 11.70
C ILE A 65 13.37 -2.50 12.05
N LYS A 66 13.31 -1.99 13.30
CA LYS A 66 14.17 -0.88 13.75
C LYS A 66 15.66 -1.15 13.56
N LYS A 67 16.05 -2.41 13.70
CA LYS A 67 17.47 -2.84 13.57
C LYS A 67 17.84 -3.24 12.15
N ASN A 68 16.86 -3.28 11.22
CA ASN A 68 17.07 -3.83 9.88
C ASN A 68 16.22 -3.12 8.80
N LEU A 69 16.06 -1.79 8.91
CA LEU A 69 15.19 -1.00 8.02
C LEU A 69 15.54 -1.15 6.54
N PHE A 70 16.83 -1.15 6.22
CA PHE A 70 17.27 -1.28 4.83
C PHE A 70 16.74 -2.57 4.16
N ASN A 71 16.86 -3.71 4.84
CA ASN A 71 16.34 -4.98 4.31
C ASN A 71 14.81 -5.02 4.33
N TYR A 72 14.18 -4.38 5.31
CA TYR A 72 12.73 -4.26 5.36
C TYR A 72 12.18 -3.51 4.13
N TYR A 73 12.74 -2.34 3.82
CA TYR A 73 12.30 -1.53 2.68
C TYR A 73 12.59 -2.16 1.31
N LYS A 74 13.50 -3.12 1.23
CA LYS A 74 13.67 -3.92 0.01
C LYS A 74 12.44 -4.78 -0.31
N ASP A 75 11.67 -5.16 0.70
CA ASP A 75 10.53 -6.06 0.57
C ASP A 75 9.17 -5.35 0.64
N VAL A 76 9.12 -4.03 0.90
CA VAL A 76 7.87 -3.28 1.15
C VAL A 76 7.62 -2.24 0.07
N THR A 77 6.41 -2.24 -0.50
CA THR A 77 5.82 -1.12 -1.23
C THR A 77 4.77 -0.46 -0.35
N PHE A 78 4.80 0.87 -0.26
CA PHE A 78 3.77 1.65 0.41
C PHE A 78 3.14 2.65 -0.56
N VAL A 79 1.89 2.41 -0.92
CA VAL A 79 1.07 3.33 -1.71
C VAL A 79 0.14 4.08 -0.76
N MET A 80 0.39 5.36 -0.60
CA MET A 80 -0.41 6.25 0.24
C MET A 80 -1.65 6.72 -0.52
N ASP A 81 -2.65 7.19 0.22
CA ASP A 81 -3.77 7.93 -0.36
C ASP A 81 -3.29 9.25 -1.03
N LYS A 82 -2.27 9.88 -0.47
CA LYS A 82 -1.65 11.06 -1.06
C LYS A 82 -0.75 10.72 -2.22
N GLN A 83 -0.86 11.50 -3.29
CA GLN A 83 0.00 11.43 -4.46
C GLN A 83 1.49 11.51 -4.10
N THR A 84 2.28 10.62 -4.69
CA THR A 84 3.75 10.58 -4.58
C THR A 84 4.46 10.83 -5.91
N SER A 85 3.73 10.75 -7.03
CA SER A 85 4.23 11.11 -8.36
C SER A 85 4.59 12.59 -8.44
N ASN A 86 5.63 12.90 -9.20
CA ASN A 86 6.05 14.27 -9.44
C ASN A 86 5.12 14.93 -10.45
N ILE A 87 4.44 16.00 -10.04
CA ILE A 87 3.44 16.71 -10.83
C ILE A 87 3.99 17.36 -12.09
N ASN A 88 5.29 17.66 -12.14
CA ASN A 88 5.96 18.28 -13.28
C ASN A 88 6.45 17.27 -14.32
N LEU A 89 6.41 15.98 -14.01
CA LEU A 89 6.77 14.91 -14.91
C LEU A 89 5.51 14.33 -15.55
N SER A 90 5.65 13.82 -16.78
CA SER A 90 4.61 13.04 -17.44
C SER A 90 4.42 11.67 -16.79
N VAL A 91 3.36 10.96 -17.20
CA VAL A 91 3.08 9.57 -16.75
C VAL A 91 4.30 8.70 -16.99
N ILE A 92 4.84 8.68 -18.21
CA ILE A 92 5.96 7.79 -18.54
C ILE A 92 7.26 8.18 -17.84
N GLU A 93 7.50 9.46 -17.63
CA GLU A 93 8.69 9.93 -16.89
C GLU A 93 8.62 9.54 -15.42
N ASN A 94 7.46 9.60 -14.76
CA ASN A 94 7.27 9.09 -13.42
C ASN A 94 7.53 7.58 -13.33
N ILE A 95 7.04 6.81 -14.30
CA ILE A 95 7.28 5.36 -14.38
C ILE A 95 8.78 5.06 -14.51
N PHE A 96 9.48 5.77 -15.40
CA PHE A 96 10.94 5.58 -15.56
C PHE A 96 11.71 6.05 -14.33
N PHE A 97 11.28 7.12 -13.68
CA PHE A 97 11.85 7.56 -12.41
C PHE A 97 11.73 6.46 -11.35
N TRP A 98 10.56 5.88 -11.14
CA TRP A 98 10.37 4.78 -10.18
C TRP A 98 11.13 3.53 -10.60
N LYS A 99 11.10 3.18 -11.88
CA LYS A 99 11.90 2.05 -12.40
C LYS A 99 13.36 2.19 -12.03
N LYS A 100 13.94 3.37 -12.22
CA LYS A 100 15.34 3.65 -11.85
C LYS A 100 15.57 3.65 -10.35
N LEU A 101 14.68 4.33 -9.59
CA LEU A 101 14.76 4.45 -8.13
C LEU A 101 14.75 3.08 -7.44
N PHE A 102 13.89 2.18 -7.89
CA PHE A 102 13.74 0.84 -7.31
C PHE A 102 14.58 -0.24 -8.02
N SER A 103 15.42 0.14 -8.98
CA SER A 103 16.22 -0.80 -9.81
C SER A 103 15.34 -1.92 -10.41
N SER A 104 14.16 -1.55 -10.88
CA SER A 104 13.17 -2.49 -11.41
C SER A 104 13.61 -3.06 -12.76
N ILE A 105 13.43 -4.37 -12.92
CA ILE A 105 13.71 -5.10 -14.16
C ILE A 105 12.52 -5.13 -15.13
N ILE A 106 11.42 -4.40 -14.80
CA ILE A 106 10.24 -4.34 -15.68
C ILE A 106 10.65 -3.87 -17.09
N SER A 107 10.22 -4.59 -18.09
CA SER A 107 10.51 -4.29 -19.50
C SER A 107 9.61 -3.16 -20.02
N LYS A 108 10.01 -2.54 -21.14
CA LYS A 108 9.16 -1.56 -21.82
C LYS A 108 7.83 -2.18 -22.25
N LYS A 109 7.85 -3.41 -22.77
CA LYS A 109 6.64 -4.12 -23.20
C LYS A 109 5.64 -4.33 -22.05
N GLU A 110 6.14 -4.67 -20.83
CA GLU A 110 5.28 -4.79 -19.65
C GLU A 110 4.69 -3.45 -19.23
N ILE A 111 5.49 -2.36 -19.29
CA ILE A 111 5.00 -1.00 -19.01
C ILE A 111 3.89 -0.62 -19.99
N ASP A 112 4.12 -0.83 -21.30
CA ASP A 112 3.14 -0.51 -22.33
C ASP A 112 1.84 -1.30 -22.10
N ALA A 113 1.91 -2.60 -21.83
CA ALA A 113 0.74 -3.43 -21.54
C ALA A 113 -0.04 -2.98 -20.30
N ILE A 114 0.64 -2.51 -19.25
CA ILE A 114 -0.03 -2.02 -18.03
C ILE A 114 -0.68 -0.65 -18.30
N LEU A 115 -0.04 0.23 -19.06
CA LEU A 115 -0.63 1.51 -19.45
C LEU A 115 -1.91 1.32 -20.25
N ASP A 116 -1.92 0.39 -21.20
CA ASP A 116 -3.12 0.03 -21.98
C ASP A 116 -4.22 -0.53 -21.05
N LEU A 117 -3.87 -1.46 -20.17
CA LEU A 117 -4.80 -2.11 -19.23
C LEU A 117 -5.47 -1.12 -18.27
N LEU A 118 -4.74 -0.08 -17.85
CA LEU A 118 -5.24 0.98 -16.97
C LEU A 118 -5.88 2.15 -17.75
N SER A 119 -5.93 2.07 -19.09
CA SER A 119 -6.38 3.16 -19.98
C SER A 119 -5.58 4.47 -19.77
N LEU A 120 -4.28 4.35 -19.49
CA LEU A 120 -3.36 5.47 -19.28
C LEU A 120 -2.46 5.73 -20.50
N ASP A 121 -2.50 4.91 -21.56
CA ASP A 121 -1.60 5.05 -22.69
C ASP A 121 -1.81 6.37 -23.46
N SER A 122 -3.05 6.83 -23.60
CA SER A 122 -3.37 8.13 -24.20
C SER A 122 -2.79 9.32 -23.41
N TYR A 123 -2.52 9.15 -22.13
CA TYR A 123 -1.94 10.16 -21.25
C TYR A 123 -0.43 9.99 -21.04
N ARG A 124 0.20 9.06 -21.75
CA ARG A 124 1.61 8.67 -21.58
C ARG A 124 2.57 9.87 -21.44
N ASN A 125 2.41 10.87 -22.29
CA ASN A 125 3.25 12.06 -22.32
C ASN A 125 2.61 13.28 -21.63
N THR A 126 1.49 13.09 -20.96
CA THR A 126 0.77 14.16 -20.26
C THR A 126 1.39 14.37 -18.86
N PRO A 127 1.74 15.60 -18.50
CA PRO A 127 2.17 15.91 -17.13
C PRO A 127 1.06 15.60 -16.11
N ILE A 128 1.46 15.14 -14.92
CA ILE A 128 0.52 14.64 -13.89
C ILE A 128 -0.50 15.69 -13.44
N ASN A 129 -0.14 16.98 -13.44
CA ASN A 129 -1.03 18.07 -13.07
C ASN A 129 -2.24 18.26 -14.00
N TYR A 130 -2.26 17.60 -15.16
CA TYR A 130 -3.40 17.60 -16.11
C TYR A 130 -4.27 16.34 -16.01
N LEU A 131 -3.92 15.41 -15.12
CA LEU A 131 -4.68 14.18 -14.91
C LEU A 131 -5.78 14.37 -13.86
N SER A 132 -6.85 13.61 -14.00
CA SER A 132 -7.86 13.45 -12.94
C SER A 132 -7.29 12.68 -11.73
N ASN A 133 -7.93 12.81 -10.58
CA ASN A 133 -7.55 12.06 -9.37
C ASN A 133 -7.58 10.53 -9.61
N GLY A 134 -8.54 10.04 -10.40
CA GLY A 134 -8.63 8.61 -10.76
C GLY A 134 -7.44 8.14 -11.59
N GLU A 135 -7.04 8.90 -12.62
CA GLU A 135 -5.86 8.60 -13.45
C GLU A 135 -4.57 8.65 -12.62
N ILE A 136 -4.44 9.63 -11.73
CA ILE A 136 -3.31 9.71 -10.80
C ILE A 136 -3.29 8.47 -9.90
N LYS A 137 -4.44 8.03 -9.37
CA LYS A 137 -4.54 6.83 -8.53
C LYS A 137 -4.12 5.58 -9.29
N LYS A 138 -4.58 5.43 -10.55
CA LYS A 138 -4.16 4.34 -11.43
C LYS A 138 -2.63 4.32 -11.62
N LEU A 139 -2.03 5.49 -11.87
CA LEU A 139 -0.58 5.63 -12.00
C LEU A 139 0.16 5.24 -10.70
N GLU A 140 -0.30 5.71 -9.53
CA GLU A 140 0.30 5.34 -8.25
C GLU A 140 0.24 3.82 -7.99
N LEU A 141 -0.84 3.15 -8.41
CA LEU A 141 -0.99 1.70 -8.28
C LEU A 141 -0.02 0.92 -9.20
N MET A 142 0.46 1.50 -10.31
CA MET A 142 1.50 0.86 -11.14
C MET A 142 2.79 0.57 -10.35
N ARG A 143 3.04 1.29 -9.25
CA ARG A 143 4.18 1.04 -8.38
C ARG A 143 4.20 -0.38 -7.82
N LEU A 144 3.04 -0.99 -7.59
CA LEU A 144 2.93 -2.38 -7.14
C LEU A 144 3.65 -3.34 -8.08
N VAL A 145 3.49 -3.11 -9.39
CA VAL A 145 4.12 -3.94 -10.43
C VAL A 145 5.56 -3.49 -10.71
N ILE A 146 5.83 -2.19 -10.67
CA ILE A 146 7.17 -1.63 -10.91
C ILE A 146 8.13 -2.06 -9.80
N GLU A 147 7.74 -1.92 -8.53
CA GLU A 147 8.60 -2.19 -7.38
C GLU A 147 8.80 -3.69 -7.10
N ARG A 148 7.85 -4.55 -7.48
CA ARG A 148 7.91 -6.02 -7.34
C ARG A 148 8.28 -6.49 -5.92
N LYS A 149 7.69 -5.86 -4.90
CA LYS A 149 7.96 -6.17 -3.49
C LYS A 149 7.06 -7.26 -2.95
N LYS A 150 7.50 -7.92 -1.87
CA LYS A 150 6.77 -9.02 -1.22
C LYS A 150 5.60 -8.56 -0.37
N LEU A 151 5.70 -7.40 0.25
CA LEU A 151 4.71 -6.84 1.14
C LEU A 151 4.17 -5.54 0.56
N TRP A 152 2.88 -5.53 0.27
CA TRP A 152 2.18 -4.33 -0.18
C TRP A 152 1.38 -3.74 0.97
N MET A 153 1.56 -2.46 1.20
CA MET A 153 0.76 -1.67 2.13
C MET A 153 0.09 -0.56 1.35
N LEU A 154 -1.25 -0.45 1.46
CA LEU A 154 -2.01 0.52 0.67
C LEU A 154 -3.01 1.25 1.56
N ASP A 155 -3.03 2.56 1.40
CA ASP A 155 -3.99 3.42 2.11
C ASP A 155 -5.10 3.81 1.14
N GLU A 156 -6.33 3.36 1.42
CA GLU A 156 -7.54 3.57 0.62
C GLU A 156 -7.32 3.33 -0.89
N PRO A 157 -6.91 2.11 -1.32
CA PRO A 157 -6.53 1.86 -2.70
C PRO A 157 -7.69 1.93 -3.70
N TYR A 158 -8.94 1.79 -3.25
CA TYR A 158 -10.13 1.72 -4.11
C TYR A 158 -10.79 3.08 -4.36
N ILE A 159 -10.45 4.11 -3.58
CA ILE A 159 -11.08 5.43 -3.72
C ILE A 159 -10.72 6.04 -5.09
N GLY A 160 -11.75 6.48 -5.81
CA GLY A 160 -11.62 7.18 -7.09
C GLY A 160 -11.39 6.26 -8.30
N LEU A 161 -11.47 4.94 -8.14
CA LEU A 161 -11.34 3.98 -9.23
C LEU A 161 -12.71 3.65 -9.84
N ASP A 162 -12.72 3.42 -11.15
CA ASP A 162 -13.84 2.80 -11.86
C ASP A 162 -13.90 1.30 -11.60
N ILE A 163 -15.04 0.69 -11.91
CA ILE A 163 -15.30 -0.74 -11.62
C ILE A 163 -14.31 -1.68 -12.33
N GLU A 164 -13.89 -1.33 -13.54
CA GLU A 164 -12.93 -2.13 -14.30
C GLU A 164 -11.56 -2.15 -13.61
N THR A 165 -11.10 -0.98 -13.15
CA THR A 165 -9.85 -0.87 -12.39
C THR A 165 -9.93 -1.55 -11.04
N ILE A 166 -11.10 -1.50 -10.35
CA ILE A 166 -11.32 -2.24 -9.10
C ILE A 166 -11.17 -3.74 -9.33
N ASN A 167 -11.79 -4.29 -10.38
CA ASN A 167 -11.68 -5.71 -10.73
C ASN A 167 -10.23 -6.10 -11.03
N LEU A 168 -9.53 -5.28 -11.82
CA LEU A 168 -8.11 -5.49 -12.11
C LEU A 168 -7.24 -5.46 -10.85
N LEU A 169 -7.51 -4.55 -9.92
CA LEU A 169 -6.78 -4.47 -8.65
C LEU A 169 -7.03 -5.73 -7.80
N ASN A 170 -8.29 -6.21 -7.76
CA ASN A 170 -8.64 -7.44 -7.05
C ASN A 170 -7.89 -8.65 -7.63
N GLU A 171 -7.87 -8.80 -8.95
CA GLU A 171 -7.09 -9.86 -9.62
C GLU A 171 -5.59 -9.74 -9.33
N THR A 172 -5.07 -8.52 -9.34
CA THR A 172 -3.67 -8.23 -9.01
C THR A 172 -3.34 -8.65 -7.58
N PHE A 173 -4.22 -8.38 -6.61
CA PHE A 173 -4.07 -8.81 -5.22
C PHE A 173 -4.09 -10.33 -5.09
N ILE A 174 -5.02 -11.00 -5.76
CA ILE A 174 -5.12 -12.47 -5.79
C ILE A 174 -3.84 -13.07 -6.36
N ASN A 175 -3.36 -12.56 -7.49
CA ASN A 175 -2.15 -13.07 -8.15
C ASN A 175 -0.89 -12.84 -7.30
N HIS A 176 -0.78 -11.67 -6.67
CA HIS A 176 0.32 -11.37 -5.77
C HIS A 176 0.36 -12.34 -4.57
N THR A 177 -0.77 -12.58 -3.93
CA THR A 177 -0.83 -13.51 -2.79
C THR A 177 -0.60 -14.96 -3.20
N LYS A 178 -1.16 -15.42 -4.34
CA LYS A 178 -0.86 -16.74 -4.89
C LYS A 178 0.64 -16.95 -5.13
N SER A 179 1.37 -15.89 -5.46
CA SER A 179 2.83 -15.91 -5.66
C SER A 179 3.63 -15.80 -4.35
N GLY A 180 2.98 -15.89 -3.18
CA GLY A 180 3.63 -15.82 -1.87
C GLY A 180 3.71 -14.42 -1.28
N GLY A 181 3.14 -13.40 -1.95
CA GLY A 181 3.07 -12.04 -1.47
C GLY A 181 2.14 -11.86 -0.26
N MET A 182 2.19 -10.69 0.34
CA MET A 182 1.39 -10.28 1.50
C MET A 182 0.84 -8.89 1.27
N ILE A 183 -0.40 -8.65 1.71
CA ILE A 183 -1.05 -7.35 1.53
C ILE A 183 -1.68 -6.89 2.84
N ILE A 184 -1.45 -5.62 3.20
CA ILE A 184 -2.24 -4.90 4.19
C ILE A 184 -2.77 -3.64 3.51
N PHE A 185 -4.07 -3.42 3.59
CA PHE A 185 -4.64 -2.18 3.10
C PHE A 185 -5.68 -1.64 4.08
N SER A 186 -5.96 -0.34 3.99
CA SER A 186 -7.10 0.28 4.65
C SER A 186 -8.20 0.53 3.63
N SER A 187 -9.43 0.18 3.93
CA SER A 187 -10.56 0.51 3.06
C SER A 187 -11.90 0.45 3.78
N HIS A 188 -12.82 1.30 3.36
CA HIS A 188 -14.25 1.17 3.64
C HIS A 188 -14.96 0.26 2.64
N TYR A 189 -14.38 0.08 1.46
CA TYR A 189 -14.86 -0.84 0.44
C TYR A 189 -14.45 -2.27 0.82
N VAL A 190 -15.38 -3.20 0.70
CA VAL A 190 -15.13 -4.63 0.90
C VAL A 190 -14.95 -5.27 -0.47
N PRO A 191 -13.71 -5.54 -0.90
CA PRO A 191 -13.46 -6.15 -2.19
C PRO A 191 -13.91 -7.62 -2.20
N ASP A 192 -14.35 -8.09 -3.36
CA ASP A 192 -14.68 -9.50 -3.59
C ASP A 192 -13.39 -10.31 -3.80
N ILE A 193 -12.66 -10.52 -2.72
CA ILE A 193 -11.43 -11.31 -2.68
C ILE A 193 -11.55 -12.36 -1.58
N PRO A 194 -11.28 -13.65 -1.87
CA PRO A 194 -11.38 -14.70 -0.86
C PRO A 194 -10.33 -14.53 0.25
N ASN A 195 -10.70 -14.93 1.47
CA ASN A 195 -9.81 -15.05 2.63
C ASN A 195 -9.15 -13.74 3.08
N ILE A 196 -9.85 -12.61 2.97
CA ILE A 196 -9.43 -11.35 3.60
C ILE A 196 -9.72 -11.42 5.10
N GLU A 197 -8.73 -11.12 5.90
CA GLU A 197 -8.86 -10.94 7.34
C GLU A 197 -9.14 -9.45 7.64
N ASN A 198 -10.19 -9.15 8.42
CA ASN A 198 -10.51 -7.78 8.79
C ASN A 198 -9.95 -7.46 10.17
N LEU A 199 -9.11 -6.42 10.26
CA LEU A 199 -8.65 -5.82 11.50
C LEU A 199 -9.52 -4.61 11.81
N GLN A 200 -10.51 -4.77 12.70
CA GLN A 200 -11.38 -3.69 13.15
C GLN A 200 -10.63 -2.78 14.13
N LEU A 201 -10.20 -1.61 13.68
CA LEU A 201 -9.37 -0.72 14.48
C LEU A 201 -10.16 -0.08 15.64
N GLU A 202 -11.51 -0.03 15.56
CA GLU A 202 -12.39 0.39 16.64
C GLU A 202 -12.15 -0.39 17.94
N ASN A 203 -11.83 -1.67 17.85
CA ASN A 203 -11.59 -2.53 19.03
C ASN A 203 -10.37 -2.10 19.83
N TYR A 204 -9.52 -1.25 19.28
CA TYR A 204 -8.27 -0.76 19.85
C TYR A 204 -8.27 0.75 20.13
N ALA A 205 -9.26 1.47 19.61
CA ALA A 205 -9.44 2.89 19.87
C ALA A 205 -10.09 3.09 21.26
N GLN A 206 -9.52 3.92 22.10
CA GLN A 206 -10.20 4.37 23.30
C GLN A 206 -11.02 5.62 22.96
N ARG A 207 -12.31 5.54 23.24
CA ARG A 207 -13.21 6.70 23.19
C ARG A 207 -12.95 7.64 24.36
#